data_e63aa90607c01f543ff0ab31ddf9403d
#
_entry.id   e63aa90607c01f543ff0ab31ddf9403d
#
_cell.length_a   1.000
_cell.length_b   1.000
_cell.length_c   1.000
_cell.angle_alpha   90.00
_cell.angle_beta   90.00
_cell.angle_gamma   90.00
#
_symmetry.space_group_name_H-M   'P 1'
#
loop_
_entity.id
_entity.type
_entity.pdbx_description
1 polymer ?
#
loop_
_entity_poly.entity_id
_entity_poly.type
_entity_poly.pdbx_seq_one_letter_code
_entity_poly.pdbx_strand_id
1 'polypeptide(L)'
;MKLKAFRIALFTLISIAAAVPVSAQNVLHLSLREVTEVALQNNFDIQLAKYESWIKKTDEMQVKSIFDTIFDAEVRYQDDQSARASTVFGTQTRDNDYNVGVSKLLPTGTDVRLYMTNERDATNSQFSTAPVTHDSTLGVSVEQALGKNFFGLQDRGQVQITQIDIQNSRFTSLDRIEQAVAEVQRAYWDLVLQRKRVEIEKDMLEQAQKLYELQQRKLNDGLVELPDAIAAEANFEAAKNRLRLAQNSYDSRVNVLKLQINRTDLEITIEPTVKLRLPEEDQATIASLGRAFKNRRDYLSALNDAKSRDIQVTINRNGLLPEINLIASLERNGLGDHFSDSAKAISESDNPNLFAGLRVV
;
A
#
# COMPACT_ATOMS: atom_id res chain seq x y z
N MET A 1 45.38 -4.32 69.66
CA MET A 1 45.71 -5.65 70.23
C MET A 1 45.13 -6.71 69.29
N LYS A 2 46.05 -7.59 68.83
CA LYS A 2 45.83 -8.88 68.10
C LYS A 2 45.45 -8.78 66.64
N LEU A 3 46.36 -9.01 65.77
CA LEU A 3 47.13 -10.18 65.24
C LEU A 3 46.39 -10.96 64.15
N LYS A 4 46.89 -10.77 62.91
CA LYS A 4 47.38 -11.74 61.91
C LYS A 4 46.55 -12.98 61.66
N ALA A 5 46.18 -13.16 60.42
CA ALA A 5 46.37 -14.43 59.71
C ALA A 5 46.50 -14.19 58.20
N PHE A 6 47.68 -14.42 57.70
CA PHE A 6 48.12 -14.52 56.31
C PHE A 6 47.66 -15.90 55.77
N ARG A 7 46.83 -15.93 54.72
CA ARG A 7 46.60 -17.13 54.01
C ARG A 7 46.94 -16.93 52.55
N ILE A 8 47.97 -17.60 52.12
CA ILE A 8 48.46 -17.82 50.78
C ILE A 8 47.39 -18.66 50.06
N ALA A 9 46.76 -18.11 49.06
CA ALA A 9 45.90 -18.87 48.13
C ALA A 9 46.70 -19.10 46.83
N LEU A 10 47.03 -20.34 46.62
CA LEU A 10 47.68 -20.91 45.46
C LEU A 10 46.82 -20.68 44.19
N PHE A 11 47.32 -19.87 43.26
CA PHE A 11 46.71 -19.65 41.96
C PHE A 11 46.96 -20.90 41.09
N THR A 12 45.97 -21.80 41.00
CA THR A 12 45.91 -22.81 39.95
C THR A 12 45.35 -22.19 38.68
N LEU A 13 46.25 -21.96 37.73
CA LEU A 13 45.91 -21.50 36.36
C LEU A 13 45.20 -22.64 35.65
N ILE A 14 43.86 -22.65 35.66
CA ILE A 14 43.06 -23.53 34.80
C ILE A 14 43.04 -22.89 33.42
N SER A 15 43.82 -23.43 32.49
CA SER A 15 43.74 -23.13 31.06
C SER A 15 42.41 -23.66 30.52
N ILE A 16 41.38 -22.81 30.51
CA ILE A 16 40.16 -23.08 29.74
C ILE A 16 40.54 -22.95 28.26
N ALA A 17 40.80 -24.08 27.60
CA ALA A 17 40.81 -24.15 26.15
C ALA A 17 39.42 -23.79 25.69
N ALA A 18 39.20 -22.53 25.25
CA ALA A 18 38.00 -22.13 24.56
C ALA A 18 37.93 -22.95 23.25
N ALA A 19 37.16 -24.02 23.30
CA ALA A 19 36.73 -24.69 22.07
C ALA A 19 35.90 -23.68 21.29
N VAL A 20 36.50 -23.06 20.26
CA VAL A 20 35.78 -22.29 19.26
C VAL A 20 34.78 -23.28 18.62
N PRO A 21 33.48 -23.08 18.75
CA PRO A 21 32.54 -23.94 18.04
C PRO A 21 32.86 -23.78 16.54
N VAL A 22 33.31 -24.85 15.91
CA VAL A 22 33.30 -24.97 14.45
C VAL A 22 31.85 -24.82 14.06
N SER A 23 31.48 -23.65 13.57
CA SER A 23 30.14 -23.36 13.06
C SER A 23 29.91 -24.34 11.89
N ALA A 24 29.15 -25.40 12.15
CA ALA A 24 28.72 -26.29 11.09
C ALA A 24 27.89 -25.42 10.13
N GLN A 25 28.38 -25.22 8.91
CA GLN A 25 27.61 -24.57 7.87
C GLN A 25 26.26 -25.30 7.76
N ASN A 26 25.19 -24.61 8.17
CA ASN A 26 23.84 -25.16 8.03
C ASN A 26 23.49 -25.20 6.54
N VAL A 27 23.59 -26.39 5.95
CA VAL A 27 23.20 -26.62 4.55
C VAL A 27 21.67 -26.81 4.51
N LEU A 28 21.00 -25.91 3.85
CA LEU A 28 19.55 -25.98 3.67
C LEU A 28 19.25 -26.59 2.29
N HIS A 29 18.72 -27.82 2.30
CA HIS A 29 18.28 -28.49 1.07
C HIS A 29 16.87 -28.02 0.71
N LEU A 30 16.71 -27.31 -0.41
CA LEU A 30 15.44 -26.77 -0.85
C LEU A 30 15.05 -27.28 -2.24
N SER A 31 13.79 -27.67 -2.36
CA SER A 31 13.14 -27.90 -3.64
C SER A 31 12.62 -26.59 -4.25
N LEU A 32 12.32 -26.59 -5.55
CA LEU A 32 11.71 -25.43 -6.22
C LEU A 32 10.42 -24.96 -5.54
N ARG A 33 9.61 -25.91 -5.08
CA ARG A 33 8.35 -25.61 -4.37
C ARG A 33 8.60 -24.91 -3.04
N GLU A 34 9.49 -25.43 -2.22
CA GLU A 34 9.83 -24.84 -0.92
C GLU A 34 10.43 -23.45 -1.07
N VAL A 35 11.33 -23.23 -2.04
CA VAL A 35 11.87 -21.90 -2.35
C VAL A 35 10.76 -20.93 -2.75
N THR A 36 9.81 -21.38 -3.59
CA THR A 36 8.66 -20.55 -4.01
C THR A 36 7.76 -20.22 -2.81
N GLU A 37 7.47 -21.16 -1.93
CA GLU A 37 6.66 -20.95 -0.72
C GLU A 37 7.32 -19.95 0.24
N VAL A 38 8.64 -20.08 0.46
CA VAL A 38 9.42 -19.13 1.28
C VAL A 38 9.42 -17.74 0.66
N ALA A 39 9.59 -17.64 -0.67
CA ALA A 39 9.56 -16.36 -1.37
C ALA A 39 8.19 -15.68 -1.27
N LEU A 40 7.08 -16.41 -1.42
CA LEU A 40 5.72 -15.87 -1.28
C LEU A 40 5.46 -15.24 0.10
N GLN A 41 6.17 -15.71 1.13
CA GLN A 41 6.07 -15.20 2.49
C GLN A 41 7.03 -14.05 2.78
N ASN A 42 8.25 -14.10 2.24
CA ASN A 42 9.34 -13.24 2.71
C ASN A 42 9.91 -12.28 1.66
N ASN A 43 9.69 -12.52 0.36
CA ASN A 43 10.23 -11.66 -0.70
C ASN A 43 9.65 -10.24 -0.60
N PHE A 44 10.51 -9.22 -0.64
CA PHE A 44 10.13 -7.82 -0.47
C PHE A 44 9.23 -7.31 -1.59
N ASP A 45 9.48 -7.68 -2.84
CA ASP A 45 8.69 -7.22 -3.98
C ASP A 45 7.26 -7.77 -3.91
N ILE A 46 7.11 -9.02 -3.45
CA ILE A 46 5.81 -9.65 -3.20
C ILE A 46 5.07 -8.94 -2.07
N GLN A 47 5.75 -8.62 -0.96
CA GLN A 47 5.13 -7.90 0.15
C GLN A 47 4.73 -6.49 -0.28
N LEU A 48 5.60 -5.78 -0.99
CA LEU A 48 5.32 -4.45 -1.52
C LEU A 48 4.08 -4.45 -2.42
N ALA A 49 4.01 -5.39 -3.36
CA ALA A 49 2.85 -5.52 -4.26
C ALA A 49 1.54 -5.78 -3.50
N LYS A 50 1.57 -6.57 -2.41
CA LYS A 50 0.40 -6.78 -1.54
C LYS A 50 -0.01 -5.49 -0.82
N TYR A 51 0.96 -4.76 -0.25
CA TYR A 51 0.68 -3.50 0.47
C TYR A 51 0.13 -2.43 -0.47
N GLU A 52 0.68 -2.27 -1.68
CA GLU A 52 0.15 -1.33 -2.68
C GLU A 52 -1.32 -1.61 -3.01
N SER A 53 -1.69 -2.88 -3.18
CA SER A 53 -3.08 -3.27 -3.41
C SER A 53 -3.98 -2.97 -2.20
N TRP A 54 -3.49 -3.14 -0.97
CA TRP A 54 -4.24 -2.82 0.24
C TRP A 54 -4.41 -1.32 0.43
N ILE A 55 -3.36 -0.54 0.17
CA ILE A 55 -3.43 0.93 0.19
C ILE A 55 -4.49 1.39 -0.81
N LYS A 56 -4.46 0.88 -2.04
CA LYS A 56 -5.44 1.26 -3.07
C LYS A 56 -6.88 0.92 -2.67
N LYS A 57 -7.09 -0.13 -1.88
CA LYS A 57 -8.41 -0.48 -1.36
C LYS A 57 -8.98 0.57 -0.42
N THR A 58 -8.14 1.38 0.25
CA THR A 58 -8.62 2.45 1.13
C THR A 58 -9.26 3.60 0.36
N ASP A 59 -8.98 3.76 -0.93
CA ASP A 59 -9.59 4.78 -1.79
C ASP A 59 -11.12 4.60 -1.87
N GLU A 60 -11.63 3.38 -1.68
CA GLU A 60 -13.08 3.14 -1.64
C GLU A 60 -13.74 3.84 -0.46
N MET A 61 -13.11 3.81 0.71
CA MET A 61 -13.60 4.54 1.89
C MET A 61 -13.53 6.05 1.65
N GLN A 62 -12.44 6.52 1.07
CA GLN A 62 -12.26 7.94 0.75
C GLN A 62 -13.31 8.44 -0.24
N VAL A 63 -13.56 7.72 -1.34
CA VAL A 63 -14.57 8.16 -2.33
C VAL A 63 -15.99 8.07 -1.80
N LYS A 64 -16.27 7.13 -0.88
CA LYS A 64 -17.59 7.00 -0.23
C LYS A 64 -17.80 7.99 0.91
N SER A 65 -16.74 8.60 1.44
CA SER A 65 -16.84 9.58 2.54
C SER A 65 -17.63 10.82 2.18
N ILE A 66 -17.83 11.11 0.90
CA ILE A 66 -18.77 12.18 0.47
C ILE A 66 -20.22 11.91 0.93
N PHE A 67 -20.57 10.65 1.21
CA PHE A 67 -21.89 10.25 1.73
C PHE A 67 -21.92 10.10 3.25
N ASP A 68 -20.81 10.41 3.93
CA ASP A 68 -20.77 10.37 5.39
C ASP A 68 -21.65 11.48 6.00
N THR A 69 -22.08 11.24 7.21
CA THR A 69 -22.80 12.25 7.96
C THR A 69 -21.80 13.26 8.54
N ILE A 70 -21.96 14.51 8.21
CA ILE A 70 -21.12 15.61 8.67
C ILE A 70 -21.83 16.30 9.82
N PHE A 71 -21.14 16.45 10.94
CA PHE A 71 -21.54 17.30 12.05
C PHE A 71 -20.72 18.59 11.99
N ASP A 72 -21.39 19.73 11.97
CA ASP A 72 -20.78 21.05 12.04
C ASP A 72 -21.26 21.81 13.24
N ALA A 73 -20.37 22.54 13.90
CA ALA A 73 -20.69 23.45 14.97
C ALA A 73 -19.82 24.70 14.86
N GLU A 74 -20.44 25.86 14.94
CA GLU A 74 -19.76 27.15 14.85
C GLU A 74 -20.22 28.05 16.03
N VAL A 75 -19.24 28.72 16.63
CA VAL A 75 -19.50 29.78 17.64
C VAL A 75 -18.76 31.01 17.16
N ARG A 76 -19.51 32.11 16.97
CA ARG A 76 -18.97 33.40 16.57
C ARG A 76 -19.32 34.46 17.60
N TYR A 77 -18.38 35.34 17.90
CA TYR A 77 -18.58 36.53 18.70
C TYR A 77 -18.12 37.75 17.90
N GLN A 78 -18.99 38.79 17.85
CA GLN A 78 -18.66 40.06 17.22
C GLN A 78 -19.05 41.20 18.18
N ASP A 79 -18.14 42.17 18.38
CA ASP A 79 -18.42 43.44 19.07
C ASP A 79 -18.16 44.57 18.05
N ASP A 80 -19.22 45.10 17.47
CA ASP A 80 -19.17 46.16 16.48
C ASP A 80 -19.38 47.53 17.12
N GLN A 81 -18.30 48.32 17.14
CA GLN A 81 -18.24 49.68 17.61
C GLN A 81 -17.86 50.65 16.49
N SER A 82 -18.10 50.25 15.25
CA SER A 82 -17.82 51.08 14.08
C SER A 82 -18.58 52.38 14.11
N ALA A 83 -17.96 53.47 13.62
CA ALA A 83 -18.59 54.78 13.54
C ALA A 83 -19.85 54.74 12.65
N ARG A 84 -20.97 55.22 13.16
CA ARG A 84 -22.28 55.23 12.47
C ARG A 84 -22.76 56.63 12.22
N ALA A 85 -23.42 56.85 11.08
CA ALA A 85 -23.96 58.14 10.71
C ALA A 85 -25.15 58.60 11.60
N SER A 86 -25.77 57.66 12.35
CA SER A 86 -26.88 57.93 13.26
C SER A 86 -26.71 57.09 14.53
N THR A 87 -26.95 57.67 15.66
CA THR A 87 -26.92 57.01 16.99
C THR A 87 -28.28 56.45 17.41
N VAL A 88 -29.31 56.58 16.57
CA VAL A 88 -30.68 56.07 16.86
C VAL A 88 -30.65 54.55 17.05
N PHE A 89 -29.83 53.83 16.31
CA PHE A 89 -29.68 52.37 16.38
C PHE A 89 -28.61 51.93 17.38
N GLY A 90 -28.12 52.83 18.24
CA GLY A 90 -27.00 52.57 19.11
C GLY A 90 -25.64 52.80 18.47
N THR A 91 -24.60 52.79 19.30
CA THR A 91 -23.19 52.96 18.92
C THR A 91 -22.39 51.67 19.04
N GLN A 92 -23.00 50.62 19.58
CA GLN A 92 -22.39 49.32 19.77
C GLN A 92 -23.44 48.21 19.57
N THR A 93 -23.09 47.18 18.82
CA THR A 93 -23.84 45.92 18.77
C THR A 93 -22.91 44.78 19.10
N ARG A 94 -23.38 43.80 19.88
CA ARG A 94 -22.65 42.56 20.21
C ARG A 94 -23.48 41.40 19.78
N ASP A 95 -22.93 40.65 18.83
CA ASP A 95 -23.59 39.51 18.20
C ASP A 95 -22.86 38.23 18.58
N ASN A 96 -23.60 37.22 19.03
CA ASN A 96 -23.10 35.91 19.32
C ASN A 96 -23.93 34.89 18.53
N ASP A 97 -23.27 34.17 17.62
CA ASP A 97 -23.93 33.13 16.85
C ASP A 97 -23.48 31.75 17.35
N TYR A 98 -24.44 30.89 17.55
CA TYR A 98 -24.27 29.50 17.93
C TYR A 98 -25.01 28.65 16.92
N ASN A 99 -24.24 27.98 16.04
CA ASN A 99 -24.76 27.15 14.95
C ASN A 99 -24.36 25.72 15.15
N VAL A 100 -25.29 24.80 15.06
CA VAL A 100 -25.05 23.35 15.08
C VAL A 100 -25.82 22.72 13.94
N GLY A 101 -25.16 21.88 13.17
CA GLY A 101 -25.77 21.20 12.02
C GLY A 101 -25.33 19.75 11.88
N VAL A 102 -26.21 19.00 11.24
CA VAL A 102 -25.92 17.64 10.75
C VAL A 102 -26.39 17.59 9.31
N SER A 103 -25.46 17.28 8.40
CA SER A 103 -25.77 17.15 6.98
C SER A 103 -25.35 15.78 6.44
N LYS A 104 -26.04 15.34 5.38
CA LYS A 104 -25.77 14.10 4.71
C LYS A 104 -26.14 14.17 3.23
N LEU A 105 -25.15 13.94 2.37
CA LEU A 105 -25.38 13.70 0.96
C LEU A 105 -25.77 12.24 0.74
N LEU A 106 -26.92 12.02 0.12
CA LEU A 106 -27.37 10.68 -0.25
C LEU A 106 -26.84 10.29 -1.65
N PRO A 107 -26.68 8.99 -1.95
CA PRO A 107 -26.26 8.53 -3.28
C PRO A 107 -27.21 8.93 -4.42
N THR A 108 -28.38 9.40 -4.09
CA THR A 108 -29.38 9.97 -5.02
C THR A 108 -29.09 11.44 -5.38
N GLY A 109 -27.95 12.01 -4.92
CA GLY A 109 -27.65 13.42 -5.13
C GLY A 109 -28.58 14.37 -4.35
N THR A 110 -29.20 13.85 -3.28
CA THR A 110 -30.02 14.61 -2.34
C THR A 110 -29.17 14.98 -1.16
N ASP A 111 -28.98 16.26 -0.88
CA ASP A 111 -28.42 16.76 0.36
C ASP A 111 -29.51 17.00 1.38
N VAL A 112 -29.38 16.47 2.58
CA VAL A 112 -30.32 16.65 3.69
C VAL A 112 -29.56 17.27 4.85
N ARG A 113 -30.04 18.41 5.35
CA ARG A 113 -29.41 19.09 6.48
C ARG A 113 -30.46 19.37 7.58
N LEU A 114 -30.14 18.96 8.79
CA LEU A 114 -30.82 19.37 10.03
C LEU A 114 -29.92 20.36 10.74
N TYR A 115 -30.43 21.50 11.12
CA TYR A 115 -29.64 22.53 11.79
C TYR A 115 -30.43 23.26 12.86
N MET A 116 -29.71 23.77 13.85
CA MET A 116 -30.18 24.68 14.87
C MET A 116 -29.23 25.87 14.92
N THR A 117 -29.77 27.05 14.81
CA THR A 117 -29.03 28.31 14.97
C THR A 117 -29.58 29.06 16.16
N ASN A 118 -28.74 29.80 16.87
CA ASN A 118 -29.12 30.77 17.86
C ASN A 118 -28.27 32.02 17.67
N GLU A 119 -28.92 33.11 17.31
CA GLU A 119 -28.31 34.42 17.18
C GLU A 119 -28.69 35.25 18.41
N ARG A 120 -27.67 35.71 19.11
CA ARG A 120 -27.87 36.62 20.26
C ARG A 120 -27.39 38.00 19.88
N ASP A 121 -28.33 38.92 19.74
CA ASP A 121 -28.08 40.31 19.47
C ASP A 121 -28.20 41.14 20.75
N ALA A 122 -27.22 42.01 20.99
CA ALA A 122 -27.27 42.97 22.06
C ALA A 122 -26.91 44.37 21.56
N THR A 123 -27.78 45.35 21.81
CA THR A 123 -27.59 46.73 21.36
C THR A 123 -27.67 47.70 22.52
N ASN A 124 -26.91 48.81 22.45
CA ASN A 124 -27.02 49.92 23.40
C ASN A 124 -27.96 51.05 22.90
N SER A 125 -28.82 50.76 21.91
CA SER A 125 -29.82 51.72 21.44
C SER A 125 -30.83 52.03 22.52
N GLN A 126 -31.08 53.34 22.77
CA GLN A 126 -32.12 53.79 23.71
C GLN A 126 -33.55 53.60 23.18
N PHE A 127 -33.66 53.29 21.86
CA PHE A 127 -34.97 53.09 21.22
C PHE A 127 -35.27 51.57 21.05
N SER A 128 -34.40 50.70 21.49
CA SER A 128 -34.65 49.26 21.46
C SER A 128 -35.57 48.89 22.64
N THR A 129 -36.67 48.22 22.33
CA THR A 129 -37.60 47.69 23.37
C THR A 129 -37.07 46.39 23.98
N ALA A 130 -36.13 45.70 23.26
CA ALA A 130 -35.44 44.49 23.71
C ALA A 130 -33.92 44.69 23.48
N PRO A 131 -33.18 45.20 24.49
CA PRO A 131 -31.72 45.45 24.33
C PRO A 131 -30.89 44.18 24.14
N VAL A 132 -31.41 43.01 24.48
CA VAL A 132 -30.87 41.69 24.22
C VAL A 132 -31.97 40.83 23.66
N THR A 133 -31.71 40.18 22.51
CA THR A 133 -32.62 39.24 21.90
C THR A 133 -31.87 37.94 21.54
N HIS A 134 -32.53 36.82 21.73
CA HIS A 134 -32.13 35.52 21.22
C HIS A 134 -33.15 35.09 20.16
N ASP A 135 -32.66 34.86 18.94
CA ASP A 135 -33.42 34.25 17.86
C ASP A 135 -32.89 32.83 17.65
N SER A 136 -33.67 31.84 18.04
CA SER A 136 -33.34 30.44 17.86
C SER A 136 -34.15 29.85 16.70
N THR A 137 -33.49 29.25 15.73
CA THR A 137 -34.14 28.60 14.60
C THR A 137 -33.77 27.12 14.56
N LEU A 138 -34.77 26.26 14.43
CA LEU A 138 -34.60 24.83 14.10
C LEU A 138 -35.14 24.59 12.72
N GLY A 139 -34.29 24.02 11.82
CA GLY A 139 -34.65 23.84 10.42
C GLY A 139 -34.19 22.50 9.86
N VAL A 140 -34.96 22.06 8.86
CA VAL A 140 -34.58 20.95 7.97
C VAL A 140 -34.56 21.48 6.55
N SER A 141 -33.47 21.25 5.82
CA SER A 141 -33.38 21.56 4.39
C SER A 141 -33.06 20.34 3.58
N VAL A 142 -33.59 20.27 2.38
CA VAL A 142 -33.36 19.22 1.38
C VAL A 142 -33.05 19.90 0.07
N GLU A 143 -31.94 19.53 -0.52
CA GLU A 143 -31.53 19.98 -1.86
C GLU A 143 -31.35 18.79 -2.78
N GLN A 144 -32.00 18.80 -3.96
CA GLN A 144 -31.93 17.72 -4.93
C GLN A 144 -31.38 18.23 -6.26
N ALA A 145 -30.27 17.63 -6.70
CA ALA A 145 -29.69 17.90 -8.01
C ALA A 145 -30.58 17.34 -9.14
N LEU A 146 -31.07 18.24 -10.03
CA LEU A 146 -31.93 17.93 -11.18
C LEU A 146 -31.23 18.14 -12.52
N GLY A 147 -30.15 18.93 -12.59
CA GLY A 147 -29.35 19.19 -13.77
C GLY A 147 -28.01 18.46 -13.74
N LYS A 148 -26.92 19.23 -13.59
CA LYS A 148 -25.60 18.69 -13.34
C LYS A 148 -25.64 17.80 -12.09
N ASN A 149 -24.97 16.65 -12.15
CA ASN A 149 -25.06 15.60 -11.12
C ASN A 149 -26.49 15.03 -10.91
N PHE A 150 -27.26 14.94 -12.01
CA PHE A 150 -28.63 14.47 -12.00
C PHE A 150 -28.82 13.19 -11.16
N PHE A 151 -29.60 13.30 -10.10
CA PHE A 151 -29.82 12.22 -9.11
C PHE A 151 -28.54 11.51 -8.66
N GLY A 152 -27.42 12.26 -8.44
CA GLY A 152 -26.14 11.71 -7.97
C GLY A 152 -25.38 10.87 -9.00
N LEU A 153 -25.60 11.09 -10.28
CA LEU A 153 -24.95 10.34 -11.35
C LEU A 153 -23.43 10.48 -11.33
N GLN A 154 -22.93 11.70 -11.09
CA GLN A 154 -21.49 11.97 -11.01
C GLN A 154 -20.87 11.29 -9.80
N ASP A 155 -21.49 11.41 -8.61
CA ASP A 155 -20.97 10.86 -7.36
C ASP A 155 -20.94 9.33 -7.42
N ARG A 156 -22.03 8.70 -7.85
CA ARG A 156 -22.09 7.24 -8.03
C ARG A 156 -21.13 6.77 -9.11
N GLY A 157 -21.00 7.52 -10.21
CA GLY A 157 -20.05 7.21 -11.27
C GLY A 157 -18.61 7.25 -10.78
N GLN A 158 -18.26 8.24 -9.96
CA GLN A 158 -16.92 8.33 -9.37
C GLN A 158 -16.62 7.15 -8.42
N VAL A 159 -17.60 6.73 -7.62
CA VAL A 159 -17.49 5.51 -6.80
C VAL A 159 -17.24 4.28 -7.66
N GLN A 160 -17.98 4.12 -8.77
CA GLN A 160 -17.80 3.00 -9.70
C GLN A 160 -16.43 3.01 -10.37
N ILE A 161 -15.92 4.17 -10.80
CA ILE A 161 -14.57 4.32 -11.36
C ILE A 161 -13.54 3.88 -10.32
N THR A 162 -13.64 4.36 -9.09
CA THR A 162 -12.72 3.99 -8.00
C THR A 162 -12.74 2.47 -7.74
N GLN A 163 -13.90 1.84 -7.76
CA GLN A 163 -14.00 0.38 -7.61
C GLN A 163 -13.31 -0.38 -8.76
N ILE A 164 -13.42 0.12 -9.99
CA ILE A 164 -12.71 -0.42 -11.16
C ILE A 164 -11.19 -0.25 -10.98
N ASP A 165 -10.73 0.91 -10.53
CA ASP A 165 -9.31 1.20 -10.28
C ASP A 165 -8.73 0.29 -9.18
N ILE A 166 -9.49 0.01 -8.13
CA ILE A 166 -9.11 -0.95 -7.07
C ILE A 166 -8.98 -2.36 -7.67
N GLN A 167 -9.89 -2.76 -8.55
CA GLN A 167 -9.81 -4.05 -9.23
C GLN A 167 -8.57 -4.13 -10.14
N ASN A 168 -8.28 -3.07 -10.89
CA ASN A 168 -7.09 -2.97 -11.73
C ASN A 168 -5.79 -3.02 -10.89
N SER A 169 -5.76 -2.31 -9.77
CA SER A 169 -4.64 -2.38 -8.83
C SER A 169 -4.41 -3.82 -8.31
N ARG A 170 -5.49 -4.57 -8.05
CA ARG A 170 -5.38 -5.98 -7.70
C ARG A 170 -4.79 -6.81 -8.83
N PHE A 171 -5.18 -6.58 -10.08
CA PHE A 171 -4.59 -7.27 -11.24
C PHE A 171 -3.10 -6.94 -11.36
N THR A 172 -2.72 -5.68 -11.25
CA THR A 172 -1.32 -5.23 -11.29
C THR A 172 -0.50 -5.86 -10.15
N SER A 173 -1.05 -5.90 -8.94
CA SER A 173 -0.38 -6.54 -7.79
C SER A 173 -0.15 -8.03 -8.02
N LEU A 174 -1.15 -8.75 -8.55
CA LEU A 174 -1.02 -10.17 -8.86
C LEU A 174 0.01 -10.44 -9.98
N ASP A 175 0.06 -9.57 -11.00
CA ASP A 175 1.05 -9.67 -12.07
C ASP A 175 2.48 -9.48 -11.53
N ARG A 176 2.70 -8.47 -10.69
CA ARG A 176 3.99 -8.26 -10.01
C ARG A 176 4.39 -9.46 -9.13
N ILE A 177 3.44 -10.05 -8.40
CA ILE A 177 3.69 -11.25 -7.60
C ILE A 177 4.13 -12.41 -8.51
N GLU A 178 3.46 -12.62 -9.63
CA GLU A 178 3.83 -13.67 -10.59
C GLU A 178 5.20 -13.43 -11.21
N GLN A 179 5.54 -12.18 -11.53
CA GLN A 179 6.87 -11.80 -12.02
C GLN A 179 7.95 -12.09 -10.97
N ALA A 180 7.75 -11.67 -9.72
CA ALA A 180 8.68 -11.92 -8.63
C ALA A 180 8.86 -13.44 -8.38
N VAL A 181 7.78 -14.23 -8.42
CA VAL A 181 7.85 -15.68 -8.33
C VAL A 181 8.65 -16.28 -9.50
N ALA A 182 8.44 -15.79 -10.72
CA ALA A 182 9.20 -16.25 -11.89
C ALA A 182 10.70 -15.92 -11.76
N GLU A 183 11.05 -14.77 -11.20
CA GLU A 183 12.46 -14.40 -10.94
C GLU A 183 13.11 -15.31 -9.88
N VAL A 184 12.40 -15.61 -8.80
CA VAL A 184 12.86 -16.58 -7.79
C VAL A 184 13.08 -17.96 -8.42
N GLN A 185 12.15 -18.42 -9.26
CA GLN A 185 12.29 -19.71 -9.96
C GLN A 185 13.46 -19.72 -10.93
N ARG A 186 13.70 -18.63 -11.68
CA ARG A 186 14.88 -18.48 -12.54
C ARG A 186 16.17 -18.53 -11.71
N ALA A 187 16.24 -17.79 -10.60
CA ALA A 187 17.40 -17.81 -9.71
C ALA A 187 17.69 -19.23 -9.16
N TYR A 188 16.64 -19.98 -8.84
CA TYR A 188 16.76 -21.37 -8.41
C TYR A 188 17.32 -22.28 -9.53
N TRP A 189 16.80 -22.18 -10.76
CA TRP A 189 17.31 -22.96 -11.88
C TRP A 189 18.73 -22.57 -12.28
N ASP A 190 19.10 -21.29 -12.19
CA ASP A 190 20.47 -20.82 -12.37
C ASP A 190 21.41 -21.44 -11.33
N LEU A 191 20.97 -21.58 -10.09
CA LEU A 191 21.74 -22.26 -9.03
C LEU A 191 21.92 -23.74 -9.34
N VAL A 192 20.86 -24.44 -9.78
CA VAL A 192 20.91 -25.84 -10.20
C VAL A 192 21.91 -26.03 -11.35
N LEU A 193 21.90 -25.11 -12.33
CA LEU A 193 22.82 -25.13 -13.46
C LEU A 193 24.28 -24.94 -13.02
N GLN A 194 24.55 -23.96 -12.14
CA GLN A 194 25.90 -23.71 -11.65
C GLN A 194 26.42 -24.87 -10.80
N ARG A 195 25.58 -25.51 -10.00
CA ARG A 195 25.93 -26.72 -9.27
C ARG A 195 26.41 -27.83 -10.23
N LYS A 196 25.66 -28.03 -11.31
CA LYS A 196 26.05 -29.04 -12.32
C LYS A 196 27.36 -28.68 -13.02
N ARG A 197 27.61 -27.38 -13.24
CA ARG A 197 28.88 -26.89 -13.80
C ARG A 197 30.05 -27.16 -12.86
N VAL A 198 29.91 -26.93 -11.56
CA VAL A 198 30.95 -27.27 -10.58
C VAL A 198 31.26 -28.77 -10.59
N GLU A 199 30.26 -29.63 -10.73
CA GLU A 199 30.40 -31.06 -10.82
C GLU A 199 31.23 -31.45 -12.07
N ILE A 200 30.90 -30.90 -13.25
CA ILE A 200 31.63 -31.13 -14.51
C ILE A 200 33.07 -30.62 -14.40
N GLU A 201 33.33 -29.42 -13.88
CA GLU A 201 34.70 -28.90 -13.75
C GLU A 201 35.52 -29.70 -12.74
N LYS A 202 34.88 -30.29 -11.72
CA LYS A 202 35.54 -31.23 -10.80
C LYS A 202 35.97 -32.51 -11.50
N ASP A 203 35.11 -33.11 -12.34
CA ASP A 203 35.45 -34.30 -13.12
C ASP A 203 36.55 -33.98 -14.13
N MET A 204 36.51 -32.80 -14.77
CA MET A 204 37.56 -32.35 -15.70
C MET A 204 38.90 -32.13 -15.00
N LEU A 205 38.90 -31.59 -13.78
CA LEU A 205 40.12 -31.47 -12.97
C LEU A 205 40.72 -32.86 -12.66
N GLU A 206 39.89 -33.81 -12.26
CA GLU A 206 40.33 -35.18 -11.98
C GLU A 206 40.97 -35.84 -13.22
N GLN A 207 40.38 -35.66 -14.42
CA GLN A 207 40.95 -36.17 -15.65
C GLN A 207 42.28 -35.47 -16.02
N ALA A 208 42.34 -34.15 -15.86
CA ALA A 208 43.58 -33.39 -16.11
C ALA A 208 44.71 -33.80 -15.14
N GLN A 209 44.36 -34.05 -13.87
CA GLN A 209 45.31 -34.55 -12.88
C GLN A 209 45.86 -35.92 -13.25
N LYS A 210 45.00 -36.86 -13.62
CA LYS A 210 45.41 -38.20 -14.06
C LYS A 210 46.34 -38.14 -15.27
N LEU A 211 46.06 -37.26 -16.24
CA LEU A 211 46.91 -37.06 -17.41
C LEU A 211 48.26 -36.47 -17.03
N TYR A 212 48.30 -35.45 -16.16
CA TYR A 212 49.54 -34.86 -15.65
C TYR A 212 50.38 -35.89 -14.95
N GLU A 213 49.83 -36.67 -14.03
CA GLU A 213 50.55 -37.74 -13.31
C GLU A 213 51.08 -38.82 -14.25
N LEU A 214 50.35 -39.17 -15.31
CA LEU A 214 50.78 -40.11 -16.33
C LEU A 214 51.98 -39.58 -17.14
N GLN A 215 51.91 -38.30 -17.57
CA GLN A 215 52.97 -37.67 -18.36
C GLN A 215 54.25 -37.50 -17.52
N GLN A 216 54.11 -37.16 -16.25
CA GLN A 216 55.25 -37.09 -15.33
C GLN A 216 55.97 -38.46 -15.16
N ARG A 217 55.20 -39.54 -15.02
CA ARG A 217 55.77 -40.90 -14.96
C ARG A 217 56.49 -41.25 -16.24
N LYS A 218 55.86 -41.00 -17.40
CA LYS A 218 56.45 -41.27 -18.71
C LYS A 218 57.72 -40.46 -18.98
N LEU A 219 57.79 -39.20 -18.51
CA LEU A 219 58.97 -38.34 -18.58
C LEU A 219 60.10 -38.94 -17.78
N ASN A 220 59.84 -39.39 -16.55
CA ASN A 220 60.84 -40.05 -15.70
C ASN A 220 61.36 -41.35 -16.31
N ASP A 221 60.51 -42.06 -17.04
CA ASP A 221 60.88 -43.30 -17.76
C ASP A 221 61.55 -43.05 -19.15
N GLY A 222 61.67 -41.73 -19.50
CA GLY A 222 62.30 -41.36 -20.83
C GLY A 222 61.38 -41.63 -22.02
N LEU A 223 60.06 -41.81 -21.84
CA LEU A 223 59.12 -42.23 -22.88
C LEU A 223 58.36 -41.00 -23.53
N VAL A 224 58.52 -39.80 -23.01
CA VAL A 224 57.97 -38.55 -23.56
C VAL A 224 58.99 -37.44 -23.41
N GLU A 225 58.81 -36.35 -24.21
CA GLU A 225 59.64 -35.15 -24.13
C GLU A 225 59.17 -34.19 -23.04
N LEU A 226 60.09 -33.33 -22.57
CA LEU A 226 59.76 -32.29 -21.52
C LEU A 226 58.61 -31.36 -21.90
N PRO A 227 58.44 -30.89 -23.15
CA PRO A 227 57.31 -30.07 -23.55
C PRO A 227 55.95 -30.72 -23.32
N ASP A 228 55.81 -32.04 -23.52
CA ASP A 228 54.56 -32.77 -23.31
C ASP A 228 54.18 -32.80 -21.83
N ALA A 229 55.14 -32.98 -20.94
CA ALA A 229 54.91 -32.94 -19.51
C ALA A 229 54.50 -31.51 -19.02
N ILE A 230 55.15 -30.47 -19.57
CA ILE A 230 54.82 -29.06 -19.28
C ILE A 230 53.41 -28.72 -19.79
N ALA A 231 53.02 -29.20 -20.98
CA ALA A 231 51.69 -28.99 -21.52
C ALA A 231 50.61 -29.67 -20.66
N ALA A 232 50.87 -30.86 -20.12
CA ALA A 232 49.95 -31.55 -19.21
C ALA A 232 49.82 -30.81 -17.85
N GLU A 233 50.92 -30.27 -17.32
CA GLU A 233 50.93 -29.45 -16.12
C GLU A 233 50.13 -28.16 -16.30
N ALA A 234 50.34 -27.45 -17.41
CA ALA A 234 49.59 -26.23 -17.75
C ALA A 234 48.07 -26.50 -17.85
N ASN A 235 47.69 -27.65 -18.46
CA ASN A 235 46.28 -28.05 -18.54
C ASN A 235 45.69 -28.38 -17.17
N PHE A 236 46.43 -29.05 -16.29
CA PHE A 236 46.02 -29.33 -14.91
C PHE A 236 45.78 -28.02 -14.11
N GLU A 237 46.73 -27.07 -14.15
CA GLU A 237 46.58 -25.79 -13.46
C GLU A 237 45.41 -24.93 -14.05
N ALA A 238 45.23 -25.01 -15.38
CA ALA A 238 44.07 -24.37 -16.02
C ALA A 238 42.72 -24.98 -15.57
N ALA A 239 42.64 -26.31 -15.43
CA ALA A 239 41.47 -27.02 -14.93
C ALA A 239 41.15 -26.63 -13.47
N LYS A 240 42.18 -26.50 -12.64
CA LYS A 240 42.07 -26.06 -11.24
C LYS A 240 41.50 -24.63 -11.13
N ASN A 241 41.97 -23.74 -12.00
CA ASN A 241 41.44 -22.37 -12.07
C ASN A 241 39.97 -22.35 -12.56
N ARG A 242 39.59 -23.16 -13.57
CA ARG A 242 38.19 -23.29 -14.03
C ARG A 242 37.28 -23.76 -12.90
N LEU A 243 37.69 -24.77 -12.13
CA LEU A 243 36.91 -25.24 -10.98
C LEU A 243 36.72 -24.12 -9.95
N ARG A 244 37.76 -23.34 -9.60
CA ARG A 244 37.67 -22.20 -8.66
C ARG A 244 36.69 -21.15 -9.16
N LEU A 245 36.73 -20.80 -10.46
CA LEU A 245 35.78 -19.85 -11.06
C LEU A 245 34.33 -20.38 -11.03
N ALA A 246 34.14 -21.68 -11.29
CA ALA A 246 32.83 -22.32 -11.20
C ALA A 246 32.26 -22.29 -9.76
N GLN A 247 33.11 -22.54 -8.75
CA GLN A 247 32.75 -22.45 -7.33
C GLN A 247 32.35 -21.03 -6.96
N ASN A 248 33.13 -20.01 -7.32
CA ASN A 248 32.81 -18.62 -7.08
C ASN A 248 31.48 -18.22 -7.74
N SER A 249 31.21 -18.71 -8.95
CA SER A 249 29.96 -18.46 -9.64
C SER A 249 28.79 -19.14 -8.92
N TYR A 250 28.96 -20.35 -8.42
CA TYR A 250 27.95 -21.04 -7.61
C TYR A 250 27.63 -20.25 -6.33
N ASP A 251 28.63 -19.82 -5.57
CA ASP A 251 28.45 -19.04 -4.34
C ASP A 251 27.73 -17.71 -4.61
N SER A 252 28.05 -17.06 -5.74
CA SER A 252 27.33 -15.86 -6.17
C SER A 252 25.83 -16.15 -6.42
N ARG A 253 25.48 -17.27 -7.06
CA ARG A 253 24.07 -17.64 -7.30
C ARG A 253 23.35 -18.05 -6.00
N VAL A 254 24.02 -18.67 -5.06
CA VAL A 254 23.50 -18.90 -3.71
C VAL A 254 23.10 -17.58 -3.07
N ASN A 255 23.97 -16.57 -3.14
CA ASN A 255 23.69 -15.24 -2.55
C ASN A 255 22.52 -14.53 -3.25
N VAL A 256 22.42 -14.63 -4.58
CA VAL A 256 21.27 -14.09 -5.34
C VAL A 256 19.98 -14.76 -4.87
N LEU A 257 19.95 -16.08 -4.75
CA LEU A 257 18.76 -16.80 -4.29
C LEU A 257 18.40 -16.44 -2.83
N LYS A 258 19.40 -16.33 -1.95
CA LYS A 258 19.20 -15.87 -0.57
C LYS A 258 18.52 -14.50 -0.51
N LEU A 259 18.97 -13.57 -1.35
CA LEU A 259 18.38 -12.23 -1.44
C LEU A 259 16.91 -12.31 -1.90
N GLN A 260 16.63 -13.12 -2.93
CA GLN A 260 15.27 -13.29 -3.46
C GLN A 260 14.28 -13.89 -2.44
N ILE A 261 14.74 -14.75 -1.54
CA ILE A 261 13.92 -15.35 -0.47
C ILE A 261 14.03 -14.60 0.87
N ASN A 262 14.72 -13.44 0.87
CA ASN A 262 14.99 -12.63 2.06
C ASN A 262 15.63 -13.42 3.22
N ARG A 263 16.61 -14.26 2.91
CA ARG A 263 17.42 -14.98 3.87
C ARG A 263 18.83 -14.42 3.83
N THR A 264 19.15 -13.50 4.76
CA THR A 264 20.44 -12.80 4.83
C THR A 264 21.47 -13.52 5.71
N ASP A 265 21.12 -14.66 6.28
CA ASP A 265 22.02 -15.44 7.16
C ASP A 265 23.26 -15.90 6.37
N LEU A 266 24.43 -15.37 6.74
CA LEU A 266 25.70 -15.67 6.05
C LEU A 266 26.14 -17.12 6.21
N GLU A 267 25.73 -17.77 7.31
CA GLU A 267 26.15 -19.12 7.69
C GLU A 267 25.35 -20.25 6.97
N ILE A 268 24.26 -19.90 6.31
CA ILE A 268 23.41 -20.89 5.62
C ILE A 268 23.86 -21.02 4.16
N THR A 269 24.13 -22.23 3.70
CA THR A 269 24.32 -22.56 2.28
C THR A 269 23.06 -23.24 1.75
N ILE A 270 22.59 -22.83 0.57
CA ILE A 270 21.42 -23.43 -0.06
C ILE A 270 21.86 -24.45 -1.10
N GLU A 271 21.44 -25.69 -0.94
CA GLU A 271 21.62 -26.74 -1.94
C GLU A 271 20.30 -27.12 -2.60
N PRO A 272 20.23 -27.03 -3.96
CA PRO A 272 19.04 -27.43 -4.69
C PRO A 272 18.91 -28.97 -4.72
N THR A 273 17.69 -29.47 -4.49
CA THR A 273 17.41 -30.93 -4.49
C THR A 273 17.00 -31.46 -5.87
N VAL A 274 16.58 -30.58 -6.78
CA VAL A 274 16.05 -30.95 -8.11
C VAL A 274 17.17 -31.23 -9.08
N LYS A 275 17.00 -32.29 -9.92
CA LYS A 275 17.91 -32.63 -11.03
C LYS A 275 17.39 -31.96 -12.31
N LEU A 276 18.34 -31.49 -13.15
CA LEU A 276 18.01 -30.94 -14.47
C LEU A 276 17.35 -32.04 -15.33
N ARG A 277 16.18 -31.71 -15.86
CA ARG A 277 15.47 -32.51 -16.88
C ARG A 277 15.05 -31.59 -18.01
N LEU A 278 15.11 -32.07 -19.24
CA LEU A 278 14.53 -31.36 -20.38
C LEU A 278 13.01 -31.41 -20.24
N PRO A 279 12.29 -30.26 -20.43
CA PRO A 279 10.84 -30.27 -20.44
C PRO A 279 10.32 -31.05 -21.64
N GLU A 280 9.23 -31.80 -21.47
CA GLU A 280 8.47 -32.36 -22.56
C GLU A 280 7.71 -31.23 -23.27
N GLU A 281 7.78 -31.17 -24.62
CA GLU A 281 7.05 -30.16 -25.39
C GLU A 281 5.53 -30.40 -25.30
N ASP A 282 4.81 -29.44 -24.68
CA ASP A 282 3.36 -29.44 -24.65
C ASP A 282 2.80 -28.62 -25.81
N GLN A 283 2.20 -29.29 -26.80
CA GLN A 283 1.74 -28.70 -28.08
C GLN A 283 0.30 -28.12 -28.07
N ALA A 284 -0.24 -27.70 -26.97
CA ALA A 284 -1.64 -27.24 -26.90
C ALA A 284 -1.81 -25.73 -27.15
N THR A 285 -1.49 -25.23 -28.36
CA THR A 285 -1.51 -23.79 -28.70
C THR A 285 -2.91 -23.14 -28.65
N ILE A 286 -3.95 -23.81 -29.17
CA ILE A 286 -5.32 -23.22 -29.28
C ILE A 286 -6.01 -23.14 -27.91
N ALA A 287 -5.86 -24.19 -27.08
CA ALA A 287 -6.37 -24.17 -25.70
C ALA A 287 -5.67 -23.12 -24.84
N SER A 288 -4.45 -22.74 -25.18
CA SER A 288 -3.66 -21.71 -24.49
C SER A 288 -4.19 -20.29 -24.75
N LEU A 289 -4.66 -20.00 -25.98
CA LEU A 289 -5.27 -18.70 -26.32
C LEU A 289 -6.55 -18.44 -25.52
N GLY A 290 -7.45 -19.44 -25.46
CA GLY A 290 -8.69 -19.30 -24.66
C GLY A 290 -8.43 -19.10 -23.17
N ARG A 291 -7.40 -19.74 -22.62
CA ARG A 291 -6.95 -19.52 -21.24
C ARG A 291 -6.31 -18.14 -21.04
N ALA A 292 -5.56 -17.66 -22.05
CA ALA A 292 -4.92 -16.36 -22.00
C ALA A 292 -5.96 -15.23 -21.85
N PHE A 293 -6.98 -15.18 -22.70
CA PHE A 293 -8.03 -14.15 -22.62
C PHE A 293 -8.82 -14.16 -21.31
N LYS A 294 -8.93 -15.30 -20.64
CA LYS A 294 -9.60 -15.40 -19.34
C LYS A 294 -8.72 -15.01 -18.15
N ASN A 295 -7.40 -15.20 -18.27
CA ASN A 295 -6.51 -15.12 -17.13
C ASN A 295 -5.45 -14.01 -17.24
N ARG A 296 -5.18 -13.46 -18.44
CA ARG A 296 -4.23 -12.35 -18.60
C ARG A 296 -4.79 -11.09 -17.95
N ARG A 297 -4.12 -10.66 -16.91
CA ARG A 297 -4.54 -9.52 -16.09
C ARG A 297 -4.40 -8.18 -16.79
N ASP A 298 -3.41 -8.03 -17.66
CA ASP A 298 -3.26 -6.86 -18.53
C ASP A 298 -4.45 -6.68 -19.45
N TYR A 299 -4.94 -7.77 -20.05
CA TYR A 299 -6.15 -7.75 -20.89
C TYR A 299 -7.40 -7.40 -20.07
N LEU A 300 -7.56 -8.03 -18.88
CA LEU A 300 -8.69 -7.75 -18.00
C LEU A 300 -8.67 -6.30 -17.48
N SER A 301 -7.49 -5.77 -17.18
CA SER A 301 -7.30 -4.37 -16.80
C SER A 301 -7.69 -3.42 -17.95
N ALA A 302 -7.27 -3.72 -19.19
CA ALA A 302 -7.65 -2.91 -20.35
C ALA A 302 -9.16 -2.90 -20.60
N LEU A 303 -9.86 -4.02 -20.38
CA LEU A 303 -11.32 -4.08 -20.42
C LEU A 303 -11.98 -3.21 -19.33
N ASN A 304 -11.43 -3.23 -18.14
CA ASN A 304 -11.87 -2.40 -17.03
C ASN A 304 -11.64 -0.91 -17.32
N ASP A 305 -10.49 -0.56 -17.90
CA ASP A 305 -10.18 0.81 -18.31
C ASP A 305 -11.18 1.30 -19.36
N ALA A 306 -11.56 0.48 -20.31
CA ALA A 306 -12.60 0.82 -21.28
C ALA A 306 -13.95 1.12 -20.59
N LYS A 307 -14.36 0.31 -19.61
CA LYS A 307 -15.58 0.54 -18.82
C LYS A 307 -15.48 1.84 -17.99
N SER A 308 -14.33 2.09 -17.37
CA SER A 308 -14.09 3.32 -16.61
C SER A 308 -14.22 4.56 -17.50
N ARG A 309 -13.68 4.51 -18.72
CA ARG A 309 -13.81 5.58 -19.71
C ARG A 309 -15.24 5.81 -20.17
N ASP A 310 -16.04 4.76 -20.33
CA ASP A 310 -17.46 4.86 -20.69
C ASP A 310 -18.28 5.55 -19.57
N ILE A 311 -18.02 5.19 -18.32
CA ILE A 311 -18.60 5.90 -17.16
C ILE A 311 -18.16 7.38 -17.16
N GLN A 312 -16.87 7.66 -17.41
CA GLN A 312 -16.35 9.03 -17.46
C GLN A 312 -17.01 9.85 -18.57
N VAL A 313 -17.26 9.26 -19.74
CA VAL A 313 -18.01 9.93 -20.83
C VAL A 313 -19.43 10.30 -20.36
N THR A 314 -20.08 9.39 -19.64
CA THR A 314 -21.43 9.64 -19.10
C THR A 314 -21.44 10.77 -18.08
N ILE A 315 -20.47 10.79 -17.16
CA ILE A 315 -20.26 11.87 -16.19
C ILE A 315 -20.03 13.20 -16.91
N ASN A 316 -19.11 13.21 -17.88
CA ASN A 316 -18.76 14.44 -18.61
C ASN A 316 -19.93 14.99 -19.43
N ARG A 317 -20.74 14.12 -20.06
CA ARG A 317 -21.98 14.55 -20.74
C ARG A 317 -22.97 15.18 -19.79
N ASN A 318 -23.17 14.60 -18.60
CA ASN A 318 -24.02 15.19 -17.57
C ASN A 318 -23.42 16.50 -17.04
N GLY A 319 -22.11 16.63 -16.97
CA GLY A 319 -21.39 17.84 -16.56
C GLY A 319 -21.58 19.05 -17.51
N LEU A 320 -22.07 18.82 -18.73
CA LEU A 320 -22.43 19.91 -19.67
C LEU A 320 -23.79 20.54 -19.37
N LEU A 321 -24.60 19.89 -18.53
CA LEU A 321 -25.89 20.44 -18.12
C LEU A 321 -25.70 21.57 -17.13
N PRO A 322 -26.60 22.59 -17.12
CA PRO A 322 -26.61 23.61 -16.09
C PRO A 322 -26.84 22.99 -14.71
N GLU A 323 -26.34 23.64 -13.68
CA GLU A 323 -26.65 23.26 -12.30
C GLU A 323 -28.07 23.71 -11.97
N ILE A 324 -28.98 22.75 -11.81
CA ILE A 324 -30.39 22.96 -11.46
C ILE A 324 -30.66 22.17 -10.21
N ASN A 325 -30.98 22.85 -9.10
CA ASN A 325 -31.26 22.23 -7.82
C ASN A 325 -32.66 22.62 -7.35
N LEU A 326 -33.42 21.61 -6.94
CA LEU A 326 -34.68 21.82 -6.18
C LEU A 326 -34.29 21.94 -4.72
N ILE A 327 -34.69 23.03 -4.09
CA ILE A 327 -34.45 23.33 -2.66
C ILE A 327 -35.78 23.39 -1.95
N ALA A 328 -35.89 22.71 -0.81
CA ALA A 328 -37.01 22.82 0.09
C ALA A 328 -36.49 22.92 1.52
N SER A 329 -37.03 23.84 2.33
CA SER A 329 -36.74 23.89 3.76
C SER A 329 -38.03 24.12 4.57
N LEU A 330 -37.97 23.54 5.76
CA LEU A 330 -38.97 23.79 6.81
C LEU A 330 -38.22 24.25 8.06
N GLU A 331 -38.53 25.42 8.54
CA GLU A 331 -37.90 26.05 9.69
C GLU A 331 -38.98 26.47 10.70
N ARG A 332 -38.60 26.49 11.96
CA ARG A 332 -39.35 27.16 13.01
C ARG A 332 -38.40 28.02 13.83
N ASN A 333 -38.80 29.24 14.12
CA ASN A 333 -38.03 30.12 14.97
C ASN A 333 -38.78 30.50 16.26
N GLY A 334 -38.01 30.90 17.24
CA GLY A 334 -38.49 31.40 18.50
C GLY A 334 -37.63 32.57 18.97
N LEU A 335 -38.28 33.62 19.44
CA LEU A 335 -37.67 34.83 19.99
C LEU A 335 -37.80 34.84 21.51
N GLY A 336 -36.77 35.34 22.21
CA GLY A 336 -36.78 35.51 23.68
C GLY A 336 -35.66 36.40 24.17
N ASP A 337 -35.73 36.85 25.42
CA ASP A 337 -34.65 37.62 26.05
C ASP A 337 -33.52 36.71 26.57
N HIS A 338 -33.78 35.40 26.66
CA HIS A 338 -32.82 34.35 27.02
C HIS A 338 -32.89 33.20 26.03
N PHE A 339 -31.77 32.46 25.89
CA PHE A 339 -31.70 31.27 25.06
C PHE A 339 -32.79 30.23 25.40
N SER A 340 -33.07 30.01 26.70
CA SER A 340 -34.08 29.06 27.13
C SER A 340 -35.48 29.43 26.62
N ASP A 341 -35.79 30.72 26.57
CA ASP A 341 -37.09 31.23 26.17
C ASP A 341 -37.28 31.16 24.65
N SER A 342 -36.24 31.54 23.90
CA SER A 342 -36.23 31.41 22.45
C SER A 342 -36.28 29.94 22.00
N ALA A 343 -35.51 29.04 22.64
CA ALA A 343 -35.55 27.61 22.33
C ALA A 343 -36.91 26.96 22.68
N LYS A 344 -37.55 27.36 23.77
CA LYS A 344 -38.88 26.91 24.14
C LYS A 344 -39.95 27.42 23.17
N ALA A 345 -39.84 28.67 22.73
CA ALA A 345 -40.73 29.26 21.74
C ALA A 345 -40.75 28.50 20.40
N ILE A 346 -39.67 27.85 19.99
CA ILE A 346 -39.65 26.97 18.77
C ILE A 346 -40.71 25.86 18.86
N SER A 347 -40.91 25.31 20.06
CA SER A 347 -41.85 24.20 20.27
C SER A 347 -43.29 24.67 20.51
N GLU A 348 -43.46 25.87 21.08
CA GLU A 348 -44.73 26.44 21.49
C GLU A 348 -45.33 27.36 20.42
N SER A 349 -44.49 27.99 19.58
CA SER A 349 -44.97 28.90 18.54
C SER A 349 -45.36 28.14 17.26
N ASP A 350 -46.45 28.59 16.64
CA ASP A 350 -46.93 28.08 15.38
C ASP A 350 -46.46 28.99 14.21
N ASN A 351 -45.16 29.21 14.13
CA ASN A 351 -44.50 30.08 13.15
C ASN A 351 -43.63 29.25 12.17
N PRO A 352 -44.21 28.34 11.35
CA PRO A 352 -43.44 27.62 10.36
C PRO A 352 -43.07 28.53 9.18
N ASN A 353 -41.82 28.49 8.79
CA ASN A 353 -41.34 29.02 7.51
C ASN A 353 -41.12 27.86 6.54
N LEU A 354 -41.91 27.81 5.50
CA LEU A 354 -41.79 26.82 4.42
C LEU A 354 -41.23 27.51 3.18
N PHE A 355 -40.10 27.02 2.70
CA PHE A 355 -39.51 27.48 1.45
C PHE A 355 -39.45 26.32 0.46
N ALA A 356 -39.78 26.60 -0.80
CA ALA A 356 -39.53 25.72 -1.92
C ALA A 356 -39.14 26.55 -3.15
N GLY A 357 -38.06 26.16 -3.83
CA GLY A 357 -37.53 26.93 -4.95
C GLY A 357 -36.64 26.11 -5.87
N LEU A 358 -36.39 26.66 -7.03
CA LEU A 358 -35.41 26.16 -7.98
C LEU A 358 -34.24 27.15 -8.06
N ARG A 359 -33.04 26.65 -7.90
CA ARG A 359 -31.80 27.39 -8.14
C ARG A 359 -31.19 26.91 -9.46
N VAL A 360 -30.88 27.85 -10.36
CA VAL A 360 -30.23 27.60 -11.65
C VAL A 360 -28.94 28.42 -11.68
N VAL A 361 -27.80 27.76 -11.94
CA VAL A 361 -26.47 28.39 -12.03
C VAL A 361 -25.79 27.99 -13.31
#